data_27b3fffad5707c43152b33f75b51a0b3
#
_entry.id   27b3fffad5707c43152b33f75b51a0b3
#
_cell.length_a   1.000
_cell.length_b   1.000
_cell.length_c   1.000
_cell.angle_alpha   90.00
_cell.angle_beta   90.00
_cell.angle_gamma   90.00
#
_symmetry.space_group_name_H-M   'P 1'
#
loop_
_entity.id
_entity.type
_entity.pdbx_description
1 polymer ?
#
loop_
_entity_poly.entity_id
_entity_poly.type
_entity_poly.pdbx_seq_one_letter_code
_entity_poly.pdbx_strand_id
1 'polypeptide(L)'
;MKLELSPVINLLHSASASTLATQSLQMPGYPYATVVPNVFDEQHQPILLISALAEHTKNLLADPKVSISVTESGIANVQDGQRLTLIGDAEQFEPSQELVARYLRYVPAAEQYLQLDFMFFRIIPKRLRYIGGVGKMGWVESDTLGAANKLSLASEAELLGEAGELAPRNVALLGIDPYGIDYIADGFRDRKALGEGALRDAVLAAVPKLS
;
A
#
# COMPACT_ATOMS: atom_id res chain seq x y z
N MET A 1 12.11 18.23 13.62
CA MET A 1 11.02 18.55 12.68
C MET A 1 10.07 17.38 12.69
N LYS A 2 8.77 17.61 12.96
CA LYS A 2 7.76 16.54 12.91
C LYS A 2 7.49 16.27 11.43
N LEU A 3 7.58 14.99 11.02
CA LEU A 3 7.24 14.59 9.66
C LEU A 3 5.72 14.71 9.46
N GLU A 4 5.31 15.26 8.35
CA GLU A 4 3.92 15.21 7.90
C GLU A 4 3.60 13.81 7.39
N LEU A 5 2.41 13.29 7.73
CA LEU A 5 1.99 11.94 7.33
C LEU A 5 1.59 11.85 5.86
N SER A 6 1.07 12.93 5.28
CA SER A 6 0.57 12.91 3.91
C SER A 6 1.62 12.43 2.88
N PRO A 7 2.86 12.95 2.86
CA PRO A 7 3.90 12.44 1.95
C PRO A 7 4.25 10.96 2.20
N VAL A 8 4.25 10.54 3.47
CA VAL A 8 4.57 9.15 3.86
C VAL A 8 3.52 8.18 3.32
N ILE A 9 2.23 8.49 3.54
CA ILE A 9 1.10 7.66 3.10
C ILE A 9 1.01 7.68 1.57
N ASN A 10 1.19 8.84 0.94
CA ASN A 10 1.16 8.93 -0.51
C ASN A 10 2.27 8.07 -1.15
N LEU A 11 3.49 8.06 -0.60
CA LEU A 11 4.56 7.21 -1.10
C LEU A 11 4.26 5.72 -0.90
N LEU A 12 3.72 5.33 0.28
CA LEU A 12 3.31 3.95 0.53
C LEU A 12 2.35 3.45 -0.53
N HIS A 13 1.31 4.24 -0.84
CA HIS A 13 0.25 3.83 -1.75
C HIS A 13 0.63 3.98 -3.24
N SER A 14 1.55 4.87 -3.61
CA SER A 14 1.88 5.13 -5.03
C SER A 14 2.59 3.96 -5.72
N ALA A 15 3.38 3.18 -4.99
CA ALA A 15 4.11 2.06 -5.57
C ALA A 15 3.18 0.88 -5.86
N SER A 16 3.31 0.26 -7.04
CA SER A 16 2.56 -0.95 -7.41
C SER A 16 3.14 -2.22 -6.81
N ALA A 17 4.41 -2.20 -6.45
CA ALA A 17 5.14 -3.32 -5.84
C ALA A 17 6.06 -2.82 -4.73
N SER A 18 6.36 -3.70 -3.79
CA SER A 18 7.30 -3.45 -2.71
C SER A 18 8.26 -4.62 -2.53
N THR A 19 9.42 -4.35 -1.95
CA THR A 19 10.35 -5.40 -1.53
C THR A 19 10.01 -5.82 -0.11
N LEU A 20 9.65 -7.08 0.07
CA LEU A 20 9.43 -7.74 1.35
C LEU A 20 10.71 -8.44 1.78
N ALA A 21 11.23 -8.14 2.96
CA ALA A 21 12.35 -8.84 3.57
C ALA A 21 11.89 -9.62 4.80
N THR A 22 12.29 -10.90 4.85
CA THR A 22 11.95 -11.86 5.92
C THR A 22 13.23 -12.52 6.44
N GLN A 23 13.16 -13.21 7.59
CA GLN A 23 14.27 -14.02 8.09
C GLN A 23 14.26 -15.38 7.39
N SER A 24 15.37 -15.73 6.70
CA SER A 24 15.45 -16.99 5.97
C SER A 24 15.47 -18.21 6.91
N LEU A 25 14.56 -19.14 6.68
CA LEU A 25 14.58 -20.45 7.34
C LEU A 25 15.66 -21.35 6.77
N GLN A 26 15.89 -21.28 5.46
CA GLN A 26 16.86 -22.17 4.80
C GLN A 26 18.30 -21.76 5.06
N MET A 27 18.52 -20.45 5.32
CA MET A 27 19.84 -19.91 5.65
C MET A 27 19.73 -19.04 6.92
N PRO A 28 19.71 -19.63 8.11
CA PRO A 28 19.55 -18.90 9.36
C PRO A 28 20.57 -17.77 9.53
N GLY A 29 20.05 -16.60 9.94
CA GLY A 29 20.87 -15.39 10.10
C GLY A 29 20.98 -14.53 8.83
N TYR A 30 20.51 -15.01 7.68
CA TYR A 30 20.44 -14.23 6.45
C TYR A 30 19.03 -13.68 6.21
N PRO A 31 18.89 -12.40 5.80
CA PRO A 31 17.62 -11.88 5.31
C PRO A 31 17.32 -12.45 3.91
N TYR A 32 16.04 -12.73 3.67
CA TYR A 32 15.53 -13.11 2.35
C TYR A 32 14.62 -11.99 1.83
N ALA A 33 14.91 -11.45 0.66
CA ALA A 33 14.14 -10.38 0.04
C ALA A 33 13.45 -10.85 -1.24
N THR A 34 12.17 -10.46 -1.41
CA THR A 34 11.36 -10.76 -2.59
C THR A 34 10.48 -9.56 -2.93
N VAL A 35 9.95 -9.54 -4.15
CA VAL A 35 9.00 -8.50 -4.58
C VAL A 35 7.58 -9.03 -4.46
N VAL A 36 6.69 -8.22 -3.88
CA VAL A 36 5.27 -8.53 -3.70
C VAL A 36 4.41 -7.37 -4.19
N PRO A 37 3.13 -7.63 -4.61
CA PRO A 37 2.17 -6.56 -4.88
C PRO A 37 1.98 -5.66 -3.66
N ASN A 38 1.80 -4.37 -3.90
CA ASN A 38 1.68 -3.37 -2.85
C ASN A 38 0.22 -2.92 -2.74
N VAL A 39 -0.51 -3.48 -1.78
CA VAL A 39 -1.91 -3.15 -1.48
C VAL A 39 -2.03 -2.84 0.01
N PHE A 40 -2.93 -1.92 0.36
CA PHE A 40 -3.14 -1.47 1.75
C PHE A 40 -4.61 -1.60 2.15
N ASP A 41 -4.83 -1.83 3.44
CA ASP A 41 -6.16 -1.72 4.04
C ASP A 41 -6.52 -0.26 4.37
N GLU A 42 -7.69 -0.06 4.98
CA GLU A 42 -8.19 1.25 5.40
C GLU A 42 -7.38 1.87 6.54
N GLN A 43 -6.48 1.09 7.17
CA GLN A 43 -5.58 1.56 8.22
C GLN A 43 -4.17 1.86 7.68
N HIS A 44 -3.99 1.86 6.36
CA HIS A 44 -2.71 2.00 5.68
C HIS A 44 -1.70 0.90 6.04
N GLN A 45 -2.19 -0.29 6.38
CA GLN A 45 -1.38 -1.47 6.65
C GLN A 45 -1.21 -2.29 5.37
N PRO A 46 0.02 -2.74 5.03
CA PRO A 46 0.23 -3.59 3.86
C PRO A 46 -0.50 -4.92 3.98
N ILE A 47 -1.19 -5.31 2.91
CA ILE A 47 -1.90 -6.58 2.77
C ILE A 47 -1.22 -7.42 1.70
N LEU A 48 -0.90 -8.65 2.03
CA LEU A 48 -0.28 -9.62 1.13
C LEU A 48 -1.22 -10.81 0.94
N LEU A 49 -1.36 -11.28 -0.30
CA LEU A 49 -1.94 -12.59 -0.64
C LEU A 49 -0.82 -13.41 -1.25
N ILE A 50 -0.31 -14.39 -0.51
CA ILE A 50 0.92 -15.12 -0.84
C ILE A 50 0.72 -16.61 -0.72
N SER A 51 1.38 -17.38 -1.62
CA SER A 51 1.27 -18.84 -1.67
C SER A 51 1.88 -19.49 -0.43
N ALA A 52 1.22 -20.49 0.13
CA ALA A 52 1.75 -21.33 1.20
C ALA A 52 3.08 -22.03 0.84
N LEU A 53 3.33 -22.23 -0.45
CA LEU A 53 4.55 -22.89 -0.94
C LEU A 53 5.75 -21.93 -1.03
N ALA A 54 5.49 -20.62 -1.04
CA ALA A 54 6.54 -19.62 -1.21
C ALA A 54 7.50 -19.56 -0.01
N GLU A 55 8.77 -19.30 -0.31
CA GLU A 55 9.83 -19.22 0.72
C GLU A 55 9.50 -18.14 1.76
N HIS A 56 9.11 -16.96 1.31
CA HIS A 56 8.75 -15.87 2.21
C HIS A 56 7.55 -16.21 3.11
N THR A 57 6.58 -17.00 2.65
CA THR A 57 5.45 -17.43 3.48
C THR A 57 5.91 -18.36 4.61
N LYS A 58 6.78 -19.32 4.29
CA LYS A 58 7.37 -20.21 5.30
C LYS A 58 8.17 -19.44 6.33
N ASN A 59 8.93 -18.45 5.86
CA ASN A 59 9.71 -17.56 6.72
C ASN A 59 8.80 -16.79 7.68
N LEU A 60 7.69 -16.19 7.19
CA LEU A 60 6.73 -15.42 7.99
C LEU A 60 6.01 -16.28 9.04
N LEU A 61 5.68 -17.51 8.70
CA LEU A 61 5.05 -18.45 9.65
C LEU A 61 5.98 -18.83 10.79
N ALA A 62 7.29 -18.79 10.58
CA ALA A 62 8.29 -19.12 11.60
C ALA A 62 8.76 -17.89 12.40
N ASP A 63 8.94 -16.74 11.74
CA ASP A 63 9.28 -15.46 12.38
C ASP A 63 8.50 -14.35 11.68
N PRO A 64 7.54 -13.71 12.37
CA PRO A 64 6.69 -12.69 11.77
C PRO A 64 7.39 -11.36 11.52
N LYS A 65 8.63 -11.18 11.96
CA LYS A 65 9.36 -9.93 11.80
C LYS A 65 9.75 -9.69 10.35
N VAL A 66 9.34 -8.53 9.84
CA VAL A 66 9.54 -8.16 8.44
C VAL A 66 9.99 -6.73 8.27
N SER A 67 10.55 -6.44 7.11
CA SER A 67 10.55 -5.08 6.61
C SER A 67 10.05 -5.01 5.16
N ILE A 68 9.38 -3.91 4.84
CA ILE A 68 8.91 -3.56 3.50
C ILE A 68 9.64 -2.32 3.05
N SER A 69 10.20 -2.35 1.84
CA SER A 69 10.82 -1.17 1.22
C SER A 69 10.02 -0.75 -0.01
N VAL A 70 9.73 0.55 -0.08
CA VAL A 70 9.05 1.22 -1.18
C VAL A 70 9.91 2.36 -1.68
N THR A 71 9.99 2.54 -2.99
CA THR A 71 10.69 3.63 -3.65
C THR A 71 9.75 4.35 -4.61
N GLU A 72 9.96 5.64 -4.77
CA GLU A 72 9.27 6.44 -5.78
C GLU A 72 9.55 5.89 -7.17
N SER A 73 8.49 5.80 -7.98
CA SER A 73 8.59 5.28 -9.35
C SER A 73 9.07 6.36 -10.33
N GLY A 74 9.69 5.95 -11.44
CA GLY A 74 10.02 6.85 -12.54
C GLY A 74 11.23 7.78 -12.32
N ILE A 75 11.97 7.63 -11.22
CA ILE A 75 13.16 8.44 -10.94
C ILE A 75 14.43 7.77 -11.50
N ALA A 76 15.27 8.59 -12.14
CA ALA A 76 16.51 8.11 -12.74
C ALA A 76 17.59 7.74 -11.69
N ASN A 77 17.61 8.44 -10.57
CA ASN A 77 18.56 8.19 -9.48
C ASN A 77 17.80 7.97 -8.16
N VAL A 78 17.86 6.77 -7.62
CA VAL A 78 17.19 6.36 -6.38
C VAL A 78 17.53 7.25 -5.18
N GLN A 79 18.72 7.87 -5.16
CA GLN A 79 19.12 8.74 -4.06
C GLN A 79 18.40 10.09 -4.05
N ASP A 80 17.91 10.54 -5.20
CA ASP A 80 17.19 11.81 -5.34
C ASP A 80 15.70 11.64 -5.08
N GLY A 81 15.18 10.40 -5.17
CA GLY A 81 13.79 10.07 -4.98
C GLY A 81 13.40 9.79 -3.54
N GLN A 82 12.09 9.76 -3.35
CA GLN A 82 11.51 9.37 -2.08
C GLN A 82 11.64 7.85 -1.88
N ARG A 83 11.91 7.45 -0.66
CA ARG A 83 11.96 6.04 -0.27
C ARG A 83 11.52 5.85 1.17
N LEU A 84 10.96 4.69 1.44
CA LEU A 84 10.43 4.35 2.74
C LEU A 84 10.79 2.92 3.08
N THR A 85 11.16 2.69 4.34
CA THR A 85 11.26 1.35 4.93
C THR A 85 10.29 1.26 6.09
N LEU A 86 9.36 0.32 6.02
CA LEU A 86 8.45 -0.05 7.09
C LEU A 86 9.02 -1.29 7.79
N ILE A 87 9.11 -1.25 9.11
CA ILE A 87 9.45 -2.40 9.97
C ILE A 87 8.18 -2.78 10.72
N GLY A 88 7.84 -4.07 10.74
CA GLY A 88 6.62 -4.55 11.37
C GLY A 88 6.59 -6.05 11.61
N ASP A 89 5.45 -6.51 12.08
CA ASP A 89 5.15 -7.92 12.28
C ASP A 89 4.05 -8.36 11.27
N ALA A 90 4.26 -9.48 10.62
CA ALA A 90 3.26 -10.10 9.75
C ALA A 90 2.27 -10.90 10.59
N GLU A 91 0.98 -10.71 10.35
CA GLU A 91 -0.10 -11.43 10.98
C GLU A 91 -0.96 -12.11 9.90
N GLN A 92 -1.11 -13.42 9.96
CA GLN A 92 -2.06 -14.14 9.13
C GLN A 92 -3.48 -13.84 9.62
N PHE A 93 -4.42 -13.55 8.69
CA PHE A 93 -5.80 -13.21 9.04
C PHE A 93 -6.77 -13.60 7.94
N GLU A 94 -8.06 -13.64 8.28
CA GLU A 94 -9.16 -13.81 7.32
C GLU A 94 -9.72 -12.42 6.97
N PRO A 95 -9.62 -11.98 5.69
CA PRO A 95 -10.11 -10.67 5.28
C PRO A 95 -11.63 -10.63 5.18
N SER A 96 -12.21 -9.45 5.36
CA SER A 96 -13.62 -9.22 5.01
C SER A 96 -13.82 -9.26 3.49
N GLN A 97 -15.07 -9.44 3.05
CA GLN A 97 -15.40 -9.43 1.62
C GLN A 97 -15.06 -8.10 0.96
N GLU A 98 -15.26 -6.99 1.67
CA GLU A 98 -14.90 -5.65 1.19
C GLU A 98 -13.39 -5.50 0.98
N LEU A 99 -12.58 -6.06 1.90
CA LEU A 99 -11.12 -6.02 1.77
C LEU A 99 -10.63 -6.91 0.62
N VAL A 100 -11.24 -8.08 0.42
CA VAL A 100 -10.98 -8.92 -0.77
C VAL A 100 -11.32 -8.16 -2.04
N ALA A 101 -12.50 -7.54 -2.11
CA ALA A 101 -12.91 -6.75 -3.27
C ALA A 101 -11.94 -5.59 -3.54
N ARG A 102 -11.48 -4.89 -2.49
CA ARG A 102 -10.43 -3.89 -2.62
C ARG A 102 -9.14 -4.50 -3.16
N TYR A 103 -8.66 -5.61 -2.60
CA TYR A 103 -7.44 -6.28 -3.05
C TYR A 103 -7.49 -6.62 -4.54
N LEU A 104 -8.62 -7.17 -5.00
CA LEU A 104 -8.82 -7.56 -6.40
C LEU A 104 -8.90 -6.36 -7.37
N ARG A 105 -9.30 -5.17 -6.91
CA ARG A 105 -9.19 -3.95 -7.74
C ARG A 105 -7.74 -3.61 -8.06
N TYR A 106 -6.83 -3.82 -7.11
CA TYR A 106 -5.39 -3.56 -7.29
C TYR A 106 -4.66 -4.69 -8.01
N VAL A 107 -5.09 -5.94 -7.78
CA VAL A 107 -4.44 -7.16 -8.31
C VAL A 107 -5.51 -8.10 -8.87
N PRO A 108 -6.14 -7.78 -10.02
CA PRO A 108 -7.24 -8.61 -10.58
C PRO A 108 -6.83 -10.07 -10.82
N ALA A 109 -5.57 -10.30 -11.21
CA ALA A 109 -5.04 -11.66 -11.41
C ALA A 109 -5.04 -12.51 -10.13
N ALA A 110 -5.19 -11.90 -8.95
CA ALA A 110 -5.24 -12.62 -7.68
C ALA A 110 -6.56 -13.40 -7.47
N GLU A 111 -7.62 -13.12 -8.24
CA GLU A 111 -8.90 -13.84 -8.13
C GLU A 111 -8.74 -15.36 -8.24
N GLN A 112 -7.91 -15.83 -9.17
CA GLN A 112 -7.60 -17.25 -9.34
C GLN A 112 -6.88 -17.86 -8.11
N TYR A 113 -6.19 -17.06 -7.31
CA TYR A 113 -5.43 -17.53 -6.15
C TYR A 113 -6.32 -17.76 -4.91
N LEU A 114 -7.51 -17.14 -4.86
CA LEU A 114 -8.47 -17.33 -3.76
C LEU A 114 -9.00 -18.77 -3.65
N GLN A 115 -8.86 -19.58 -4.69
CA GLN A 115 -9.26 -20.99 -4.73
C GLN A 115 -8.07 -21.94 -4.49
N LEU A 116 -6.87 -21.40 -4.25
CA LEU A 116 -5.63 -22.15 -4.08
C LEU A 116 -5.07 -21.96 -2.67
N ASP A 117 -3.95 -22.63 -2.38
CA ASP A 117 -3.24 -22.52 -1.09
C ASP A 117 -2.51 -21.17 -0.96
N PHE A 118 -3.28 -20.09 -0.96
CA PHE A 118 -2.81 -18.73 -0.70
C PHE A 118 -3.37 -18.24 0.63
N MET A 119 -2.57 -17.45 1.33
CA MET A 119 -2.90 -16.92 2.65
C MET A 119 -2.83 -15.40 2.65
N PHE A 120 -3.77 -14.77 3.34
CA PHE A 120 -3.70 -13.34 3.60
C PHE A 120 -2.85 -13.07 4.83
N PHE A 121 -1.92 -12.12 4.67
CA PHE A 121 -1.16 -11.52 5.75
C PHE A 121 -1.36 -10.02 5.77
N ARG A 122 -1.43 -9.47 6.98
CA ARG A 122 -1.37 -8.04 7.25
C ARG A 122 -0.04 -7.74 7.93
N ILE A 123 0.60 -6.65 7.53
CA ILE A 123 1.81 -6.19 8.21
C ILE A 123 1.42 -5.09 9.19
N ILE A 124 1.62 -5.36 10.49
CA ILE A 124 1.36 -4.39 11.57
C ILE A 124 2.60 -3.51 11.73
N PRO A 125 2.56 -2.23 11.33
CA PRO A 125 3.73 -1.37 11.40
C PRO A 125 4.17 -1.12 12.85
N LYS A 126 5.46 -1.23 13.10
CA LYS A 126 6.08 -0.79 14.36
C LYS A 126 6.76 0.55 14.17
N ARG A 127 7.43 0.73 13.04
CA ARG A 127 8.20 1.93 12.77
C ARG A 127 8.45 2.09 11.27
N LEU A 128 8.43 3.32 10.77
CA LEU A 128 8.75 3.63 9.38
C LEU A 128 9.93 4.62 9.32
N ARG A 129 10.86 4.37 8.40
CA ARG A 129 11.89 5.33 8.01
C ARG A 129 11.49 5.95 6.68
N TYR A 130 11.25 7.25 6.67
CA TYR A 130 10.97 8.01 5.44
C TYR A 130 12.17 8.87 5.05
N ILE A 131 12.47 8.92 3.77
CA ILE A 131 13.48 9.78 3.16
C ILE A 131 12.82 10.41 1.92
N GLY A 132 12.52 11.70 1.99
CA GLY A 132 11.87 12.49 0.95
C GLY A 132 12.80 13.47 0.24
N GLY A 133 14.11 13.17 0.17
CA GLY A 133 15.14 14.04 -0.37
C GLY A 133 15.98 14.72 0.72
N VAL A 134 16.87 15.63 0.30
CA VAL A 134 17.80 16.30 1.19
C VAL A 134 17.05 17.12 2.25
N GLY A 135 17.32 16.85 3.51
CA GLY A 135 16.71 17.53 4.65
C GLY A 135 15.29 17.07 5.03
N LYS A 136 14.65 16.21 4.24
CA LYS A 136 13.29 15.68 4.51
C LYS A 136 13.36 14.19 4.85
N MET A 137 13.89 13.86 6.03
CA MET A 137 14.00 12.49 6.48
C MET A 137 13.66 12.37 7.95
N GLY A 138 13.11 11.22 8.36
CA GLY A 138 12.78 10.98 9.75
C GLY A 138 12.21 9.59 9.99
N TRP A 139 11.89 9.35 11.25
CA TRP A 139 11.15 8.18 11.69
C TRP A 139 9.71 8.54 11.98
N VAL A 140 8.81 7.65 11.63
CA VAL A 140 7.39 7.68 12.00
C VAL A 140 7.13 6.47 12.89
N GLU A 141 6.69 6.73 14.11
CA GLU A 141 6.35 5.67 15.06
C GLU A 141 4.93 5.14 14.77
N SER A 142 4.65 3.91 15.22
CA SER A 142 3.38 3.22 14.97
C SER A 142 2.16 4.04 15.39
N ASP A 143 2.23 4.69 16.56
CA ASP A 143 1.13 5.50 17.09
C ASP A 143 0.81 6.70 16.19
N THR A 144 1.84 7.29 15.59
CA THR A 144 1.68 8.41 14.64
C THR A 144 0.98 7.93 13.37
N LEU A 145 1.36 6.76 12.83
CA LEU A 145 0.68 6.16 11.68
C LEU A 145 -0.74 5.73 12.05
N GLY A 146 -0.93 5.14 13.22
CA GLY A 146 -2.24 4.74 13.75
C GLY A 146 -3.23 5.90 13.91
N ALA A 147 -2.72 7.12 14.10
CA ALA A 147 -3.52 8.36 14.18
C ALA A 147 -3.82 8.98 12.81
N ALA A 148 -3.36 8.37 11.70
CA ALA A 148 -3.70 8.83 10.35
C ALA A 148 -5.22 8.81 10.13
N ASN A 149 -5.70 9.73 9.31
CA ASN A 149 -7.10 9.73 8.90
C ASN A 149 -7.41 8.47 8.09
N LYS A 150 -8.62 7.94 8.29
CA LYS A 150 -9.07 6.69 7.68
C LYS A 150 -10.41 6.88 7.00
N LEU A 151 -10.64 6.10 5.95
CA LEU A 151 -11.93 5.96 5.29
C LEU A 151 -12.32 4.50 5.37
N SER A 152 -13.51 4.18 5.87
CA SER A 152 -13.98 2.79 5.93
C SER A 152 -14.10 2.20 4.53
N LEU A 153 -13.90 0.88 4.39
CA LEU A 153 -14.02 0.19 3.10
C LEU A 153 -15.41 0.37 2.47
N ALA A 154 -16.47 0.42 3.29
CA ALA A 154 -17.83 0.70 2.82
C ALA A 154 -17.95 2.12 2.25
N SER A 155 -17.48 3.14 2.98
CA SER A 155 -17.51 4.53 2.50
C SER A 155 -16.59 4.74 1.28
N GLU A 156 -15.48 4.03 1.21
CA GLU A 156 -14.64 4.02 0.01
C GLU A 156 -15.39 3.46 -1.20
N ALA A 157 -16.08 2.32 -1.04
CA ALA A 157 -16.83 1.69 -2.13
C ALA A 157 -17.96 2.60 -2.65
N GLU A 158 -18.68 3.28 -1.76
CA GLU A 158 -19.71 4.27 -2.13
C GLU A 158 -19.09 5.42 -2.93
N LEU A 159 -17.99 5.99 -2.42
CA LEU A 159 -17.32 7.13 -3.07
C LEU A 159 -16.68 6.75 -4.41
N LEU A 160 -16.13 5.52 -4.53
CA LEU A 160 -15.63 4.97 -5.79
C LEU A 160 -16.75 4.82 -6.84
N GLY A 161 -17.94 4.38 -6.43
CA GLY A 161 -19.11 4.30 -7.32
C GLY A 161 -19.49 5.67 -7.87
N GLU A 162 -19.60 6.67 -7.00
CA GLU A 162 -19.94 8.04 -7.39
C GLU A 162 -18.82 8.68 -8.27
N ALA A 163 -17.56 8.57 -7.85
CA ALA A 163 -16.44 9.15 -8.56
C ALA A 163 -16.16 8.47 -9.90
N GLY A 164 -16.45 7.17 -9.99
CA GLY A 164 -16.27 6.38 -11.21
C GLY A 164 -17.10 6.88 -12.39
N GLU A 165 -18.28 7.46 -12.13
CA GLU A 165 -19.12 8.07 -13.17
C GLU A 165 -18.48 9.32 -13.81
N LEU A 166 -17.55 9.94 -13.10
CA LEU A 166 -16.84 11.15 -13.52
C LEU A 166 -15.45 10.84 -14.12
N ALA A 167 -14.99 9.61 -14.02
CA ALA A 167 -13.64 9.22 -14.45
C ALA A 167 -13.51 9.26 -15.98
N PRO A 168 -12.37 9.73 -16.52
CA PRO A 168 -12.05 9.61 -17.93
C PRO A 168 -12.10 8.14 -18.38
N ARG A 169 -12.43 7.90 -19.67
CA ARG A 169 -12.61 6.54 -20.21
C ARG A 169 -11.38 5.62 -20.11
N ASN A 170 -10.19 6.21 -20.10
CA ASN A 170 -8.91 5.50 -19.96
C ASN A 170 -8.44 5.37 -18.52
N VAL A 171 -9.26 5.80 -17.54
CA VAL A 171 -8.92 5.76 -16.11
C VAL A 171 -9.79 4.74 -15.37
N ALA A 172 -9.17 3.85 -14.63
CA ALA A 172 -9.81 2.94 -13.69
C ALA A 172 -9.41 3.30 -12.25
N LEU A 173 -10.38 3.65 -11.40
CA LEU A 173 -10.13 3.95 -10.00
C LEU A 173 -9.86 2.65 -9.22
N LEU A 174 -8.81 2.62 -8.42
CA LEU A 174 -8.42 1.47 -7.60
C LEU A 174 -8.82 1.63 -6.14
N GLY A 175 -8.60 2.81 -5.58
CA GLY A 175 -8.87 3.10 -4.19
C GLY A 175 -8.87 4.59 -3.89
N ILE A 176 -9.53 4.94 -2.79
CA ILE A 176 -9.61 6.30 -2.26
C ILE A 176 -9.32 6.23 -0.77
N ASP A 177 -8.49 7.14 -0.29
CA ASP A 177 -8.29 7.39 1.12
C ASP A 177 -8.20 8.91 1.38
N PRO A 178 -8.15 9.37 2.65
CA PRO A 178 -8.09 10.81 2.95
C PRO A 178 -6.89 11.55 2.38
N TYR A 179 -5.88 10.86 1.87
CA TYR A 179 -4.64 11.44 1.36
C TYR A 179 -4.51 11.39 -0.16
N GLY A 180 -5.30 10.52 -0.84
CA GLY A 180 -5.15 10.38 -2.29
C GLY A 180 -6.14 9.42 -2.95
N ILE A 181 -6.05 9.40 -4.27
CA ILE A 181 -6.81 8.53 -5.17
C ILE A 181 -5.80 7.67 -5.93
N ASP A 182 -5.91 6.34 -5.79
CA ASP A 182 -5.15 5.38 -6.58
C ASP A 182 -5.93 5.02 -7.83
N TYR A 183 -5.28 5.04 -8.97
CA TYR A 183 -5.90 4.75 -10.26
C TYR A 183 -4.94 4.08 -11.23
N ILE A 184 -5.48 3.55 -12.33
CA ILE A 184 -4.73 3.13 -13.51
C ILE A 184 -5.12 4.04 -14.65
N ALA A 185 -4.14 4.62 -15.34
CA ALA A 185 -4.31 5.31 -16.59
C ALA A 185 -3.33 4.72 -17.62
N ASP A 186 -3.81 4.44 -18.83
CA ASP A 186 -3.02 3.86 -19.93
C ASP A 186 -2.20 2.60 -19.52
N GLY A 187 -2.73 1.82 -18.58
CA GLY A 187 -2.10 0.58 -18.08
C GLY A 187 -1.09 0.77 -16.95
N PHE A 188 -0.82 1.99 -16.52
CA PHE A 188 0.10 2.29 -15.43
C PHE A 188 -0.66 2.73 -14.17
N ARG A 189 -0.27 2.16 -13.03
CA ARG A 189 -0.78 2.62 -11.73
C ARG A 189 -0.12 3.93 -11.35
N ASP A 190 -0.96 4.87 -10.92
CA ASP A 190 -0.53 6.16 -10.39
C ASP A 190 -1.39 6.55 -9.19
N ARG A 191 -0.99 7.61 -8.50
CA ARG A 191 -1.69 8.17 -7.35
C ARG A 191 -1.78 9.68 -7.42
N LYS A 192 -2.99 10.19 -7.32
CA LYS A 192 -3.28 11.61 -7.16
C LYS A 192 -3.37 11.96 -5.68
N ALA A 193 -2.39 12.67 -5.15
CA ALA A 193 -2.47 13.23 -3.80
C ALA A 193 -3.61 14.25 -3.69
N LEU A 194 -4.34 14.18 -2.58
CA LEU A 194 -5.40 15.14 -2.23
C LEU A 194 -4.87 16.15 -1.22
N GLY A 195 -5.37 17.40 -1.33
CA GLY A 195 -5.12 18.46 -0.37
C GLY A 195 -6.11 18.42 0.81
N GLU A 196 -5.97 19.39 1.70
CA GLU A 196 -6.92 19.59 2.81
C GLU A 196 -8.31 19.98 2.30
N GLY A 197 -9.36 19.55 2.99
CA GLY A 197 -10.74 19.86 2.66
C GLY A 197 -11.70 18.70 2.91
N ALA A 198 -12.97 18.88 2.51
CA ALA A 198 -13.95 17.81 2.55
C ALA A 198 -13.58 16.72 1.51
N LEU A 199 -13.32 15.50 1.99
CA LEU A 199 -12.80 14.41 1.15
C LEU A 199 -13.62 14.19 -0.12
N ARG A 200 -14.94 14.11 0.02
CA ARG A 200 -15.85 13.88 -1.12
C ARG A 200 -15.67 14.95 -2.20
N ASP A 201 -15.68 16.21 -1.81
CA ASP A 201 -15.57 17.34 -2.75
C ASP A 201 -14.19 17.35 -3.44
N ALA A 202 -13.11 17.07 -2.67
CA ALA A 202 -11.76 16.98 -3.21
C ALA A 202 -11.63 15.84 -4.24
N VAL A 203 -12.21 14.68 -3.97
CA VAL A 203 -12.24 13.53 -4.89
C VAL A 203 -13.00 13.87 -6.17
N LEU A 204 -14.24 14.33 -6.06
CA LEU A 204 -15.09 14.64 -7.23
C LEU A 204 -14.50 15.76 -8.11
N ALA A 205 -13.75 16.69 -7.52
CA ALA A 205 -13.04 17.73 -8.27
C ALA A 205 -11.74 17.23 -8.94
N ALA A 206 -11.11 16.20 -8.39
CA ALA A 206 -9.84 15.65 -8.89
C ALA A 206 -10.04 14.61 -9.98
N VAL A 207 -11.01 13.70 -9.84
CA VAL A 207 -11.21 12.54 -10.72
C VAL A 207 -11.35 12.91 -12.20
N PRO A 208 -12.13 13.93 -12.64
CA PRO A 208 -12.22 14.29 -14.06
C PRO A 208 -10.90 14.75 -14.70
N LYS A 209 -9.87 15.02 -13.89
CA LYS A 209 -8.57 15.54 -14.33
C LYS A 209 -7.46 14.48 -14.28
N LEU A 210 -7.80 13.23 -13.95
CA LEU A 210 -6.86 12.12 -13.98
C LEU A 210 -6.49 11.75 -15.40
N SER A 211 -5.22 11.41 -15.62
CA SER A 211 -4.68 11.08 -16.94
C SER A 211 -3.52 10.11 -16.82
#